data_99b4e770cd6018d51c6cb4dd87231082
#
_entry.id   99b4e770cd6018d51c6cb4dd87231082
#
_cell.length_a   1.000
_cell.length_b   1.000
_cell.length_c   1.000
_cell.angle_alpha   90.00
_cell.angle_beta   90.00
_cell.angle_gamma   90.00
#
_symmetry.space_group_name_H-M   'P 1'
#
loop_
_entity.id
_entity.type
_entity.pdbx_description
1 polymer ?
#
loop_
_entity_poly.entity_id
_entity_poly.type
_entity_poly.pdbx_seq_one_letter_code
_entity_poly.pdbx_strand_id
1 'polypeptide(L)'
;DNIGQLERFDAILVPGGFGKRGVEGKVLAAQFAREHKLPYLGICLGMQVATIEYARHKAGLADANSTEFDPATKHPVIALIEEWQNADGSIQKRDAHSDLGGTMRLGAQSSDVKPGTLAHEIYGDVVTERHRHRYEANVNYLDQLSRAGLVISAITQREKLTEIVELPHSVHPWFMGVQVHPEFKSTPWGGHPLFRS
;
A
#
# COMPACT_ATOMS: atom_id res chain seq x y z
N ASP A 1 -6.12 5.54 -24.01
CA ASP A 1 -5.86 4.59 -22.94
C ASP A 1 -6.92 3.51 -22.97
N ASN A 2 -6.49 2.27 -23.19
CA ASN A 2 -7.41 1.17 -23.45
C ASN A 2 -7.60 0.31 -22.19
N ILE A 3 -8.09 0.94 -21.10
CA ILE A 3 -8.35 0.28 -19.82
C ILE A 3 -9.33 -0.89 -19.95
N GLY A 4 -10.26 -0.84 -20.91
CA GLY A 4 -11.20 -1.92 -21.19
C GLY A 4 -10.54 -3.24 -21.62
N GLN A 5 -9.26 -3.22 -22.01
CA GLN A 5 -8.53 -4.49 -22.26
C GLN A 5 -8.34 -5.31 -20.98
N LEU A 6 -8.49 -4.72 -19.80
CA LEU A 6 -8.37 -5.43 -18.53
C LEU A 6 -9.54 -6.40 -18.29
N GLU A 7 -10.69 -6.21 -18.95
CA GLU A 7 -11.86 -7.10 -18.83
C GLU A 7 -11.58 -8.57 -19.21
N ARG A 8 -10.55 -8.80 -20.02
CA ARG A 8 -10.18 -10.14 -20.48
C ARG A 8 -9.28 -10.93 -19.50
N PHE A 9 -8.87 -10.32 -18.39
CA PHE A 9 -8.01 -10.95 -17.41
C PHE A 9 -8.79 -11.32 -16.15
N ASP A 10 -8.36 -12.37 -15.47
CA ASP A 10 -8.99 -12.89 -14.27
C ASP A 10 -8.51 -12.21 -12.98
N ALA A 11 -7.38 -11.50 -13.04
CA ALA A 11 -6.80 -10.77 -11.91
C ALA A 11 -5.84 -9.67 -12.38
N ILE A 12 -5.57 -8.71 -11.51
CA ILE A 12 -4.59 -7.65 -11.73
C ILE A 12 -3.54 -7.69 -10.63
N LEU A 13 -2.26 -7.78 -11.03
CA LEU A 13 -1.11 -7.61 -10.15
C LEU A 13 -0.36 -6.35 -10.54
N VAL A 14 -0.20 -5.43 -9.57
CA VAL A 14 0.65 -4.24 -9.72
C VAL A 14 1.90 -4.44 -8.87
N PRO A 15 3.06 -4.67 -9.49
CA PRO A 15 4.30 -4.95 -8.79
C PRO A 15 4.92 -3.71 -8.14
N GLY A 16 5.96 -3.93 -7.35
CA GLY A 16 6.83 -2.89 -6.83
C GLY A 16 7.51 -2.07 -7.92
N GLY A 17 7.95 -0.88 -7.58
CA GLY A 17 8.63 0.04 -8.49
C GLY A 17 8.91 1.37 -7.83
N PHE A 18 9.55 2.27 -8.59
CA PHE A 18 9.92 3.62 -8.17
C PHE A 18 9.63 4.63 -9.28
N GLY A 19 9.46 5.91 -8.87
CA GLY A 19 9.27 7.02 -9.78
C GLY A 19 7.88 7.08 -10.42
N LYS A 20 7.61 8.19 -11.08
CA LYS A 20 6.26 8.56 -11.55
C LYS A 20 5.83 7.94 -12.87
N ARG A 21 6.71 7.22 -13.58
CA ARG A 21 6.39 6.65 -14.89
C ARG A 21 5.26 5.63 -14.80
N GLY A 22 4.15 5.90 -15.52
CA GLY A 22 3.01 5.00 -15.62
C GLY A 22 2.18 4.89 -14.34
N VAL A 23 2.35 5.78 -13.35
CA VAL A 23 1.62 5.75 -12.08
C VAL A 23 0.12 5.90 -12.30
N GLU A 24 -0.32 6.87 -13.09
CA GLU A 24 -1.74 7.08 -13.33
C GLU A 24 -2.41 5.86 -14.02
N GLY A 25 -1.69 5.17 -14.91
CA GLY A 25 -2.16 3.90 -15.48
C GLY A 25 -2.33 2.80 -14.43
N LYS A 26 -1.45 2.75 -13.42
CA LYS A 26 -1.56 1.79 -12.30
C LYS A 26 -2.71 2.18 -11.36
N VAL A 27 -2.93 3.48 -11.11
CA VAL A 27 -4.09 3.98 -10.34
C VAL A 27 -5.39 3.59 -11.06
N LEU A 28 -5.47 3.80 -12.38
CA LEU A 28 -6.61 3.39 -13.18
C LEU A 28 -6.83 1.86 -13.17
N ALA A 29 -5.76 1.07 -13.17
CA ALA A 29 -5.87 -0.39 -13.07
C ALA A 29 -6.41 -0.84 -11.70
N ALA A 30 -5.98 -0.19 -10.61
CA ALA A 30 -6.53 -0.43 -9.27
C ALA A 30 -8.00 -0.02 -9.18
N GLN A 31 -8.39 1.12 -9.78
CA GLN A 31 -9.78 1.56 -9.89
C GLN A 31 -10.62 0.53 -10.64
N PHE A 32 -10.15 0.10 -11.80
CA PHE A 32 -10.83 -0.89 -12.62
C PHE A 32 -11.07 -2.18 -11.83
N ALA A 33 -10.02 -2.71 -11.17
CA ALA A 33 -10.14 -3.90 -10.34
C ALA A 33 -11.20 -3.73 -9.25
N ARG A 34 -11.17 -2.61 -8.53
CA ARG A 34 -12.13 -2.32 -7.45
C ARG A 34 -13.57 -2.24 -7.97
N GLU A 35 -13.80 -1.54 -9.08
CA GLU A 35 -15.15 -1.30 -9.62
C GLU A 35 -15.74 -2.55 -10.28
N HIS A 36 -14.91 -3.34 -10.96
CA HIS A 36 -15.34 -4.56 -11.68
C HIS A 36 -15.23 -5.84 -10.84
N LYS A 37 -14.85 -5.71 -9.56
CA LYS A 37 -14.67 -6.87 -8.65
C LYS A 37 -13.63 -7.87 -9.14
N LEU A 38 -12.64 -7.39 -9.87
CA LEU A 38 -11.54 -8.19 -10.37
C LEU A 38 -10.48 -8.33 -9.27
N PRO A 39 -10.03 -9.55 -8.92
CA PRO A 39 -8.97 -9.74 -7.92
C PRO A 39 -7.77 -8.84 -8.17
N TYR A 40 -7.31 -8.18 -7.09
CA TYR A 40 -6.22 -7.21 -7.16
C TYR A 40 -5.16 -7.49 -6.11
N LEU A 41 -3.90 -7.59 -6.55
CA LEU A 41 -2.73 -7.62 -5.68
C LEU A 41 -1.81 -6.44 -6.00
N GLY A 42 -1.62 -5.54 -5.03
CA GLY A 42 -0.64 -4.46 -5.11
C GLY A 42 0.56 -4.71 -4.22
N ILE A 43 1.76 -4.81 -4.79
CA ILE A 43 3.02 -5.02 -4.05
C ILE A 43 3.79 -3.71 -3.98
N CYS A 44 4.18 -3.26 -2.79
CA CYS A 44 4.98 -2.05 -2.54
C CYS A 44 4.34 -0.81 -3.23
N LEU A 45 4.86 -0.36 -4.36
CA LEU A 45 4.23 0.69 -5.17
C LEU A 45 2.78 0.35 -5.52
N GLY A 46 2.46 -0.92 -5.76
CA GLY A 46 1.11 -1.38 -6.05
C GLY A 46 0.13 -1.11 -4.91
N MET A 47 0.53 -1.29 -3.65
CA MET A 47 -0.26 -0.88 -2.49
C MET A 47 -0.44 0.64 -2.44
N GLN A 48 0.62 1.39 -2.72
CA GLN A 48 0.59 2.86 -2.68
C GLN A 48 -0.37 3.43 -3.72
N VAL A 49 -0.35 2.93 -4.96
CA VAL A 49 -1.29 3.39 -6.00
C VAL A 49 -2.73 2.99 -5.69
N ALA A 50 -2.96 1.83 -5.07
CA ALA A 50 -4.29 1.43 -4.61
C ALA A 50 -4.81 2.36 -3.50
N THR A 51 -3.93 2.76 -2.58
CA THR A 51 -4.25 3.73 -1.51
C THR A 51 -4.57 5.11 -2.09
N ILE A 52 -3.79 5.58 -3.09
CA ILE A 52 -4.06 6.83 -3.81
C ILE A 52 -5.40 6.77 -4.54
N GLU A 53 -5.65 5.69 -5.25
CA GLU A 53 -6.94 5.46 -5.93
C GLU A 53 -8.11 5.56 -4.97
N TYR A 54 -8.01 4.82 -3.85
CA TYR A 54 -9.07 4.79 -2.85
C TYR A 54 -9.30 6.16 -2.20
N ALA A 55 -8.23 6.88 -1.91
CA ALA A 55 -8.29 8.23 -1.40
C ALA A 55 -9.03 9.17 -2.35
N ARG A 56 -8.72 9.12 -3.64
CA ARG A 56 -9.35 9.96 -4.67
C ARG A 56 -10.84 9.67 -4.86
N HIS A 57 -11.21 8.39 -4.95
CA HIS A 57 -12.55 8.00 -5.41
C HIS A 57 -13.50 7.59 -4.28
N LYS A 58 -12.98 7.26 -3.10
CA LYS A 58 -13.80 6.79 -1.97
C LYS A 58 -13.72 7.71 -0.75
N ALA A 59 -12.55 8.29 -0.47
CA ALA A 59 -12.36 9.13 0.71
C ALA A 59 -12.53 10.65 0.42
N GLY A 60 -12.90 11.05 -0.80
CA GLY A 60 -13.17 12.44 -1.16
C GLY A 60 -11.93 13.33 -1.31
N LEU A 61 -10.75 12.74 -1.48
CA LEU A 61 -9.47 13.43 -1.62
C LEU A 61 -9.02 13.45 -3.09
N ALA A 62 -9.75 14.17 -3.96
CA ALA A 62 -9.57 14.12 -5.41
C ALA A 62 -8.12 14.37 -5.89
N ASP A 63 -7.35 15.19 -5.16
CA ASP A 63 -5.96 15.53 -5.46
C ASP A 63 -4.95 14.64 -4.69
N ALA A 64 -5.40 13.52 -4.08
CA ALA A 64 -4.52 12.64 -3.32
C ALA A 64 -3.40 12.06 -4.20
N ASN A 65 -2.18 12.08 -3.67
CA ASN A 65 -1.01 11.60 -4.40
C ASN A 65 0.10 11.15 -3.43
N SER A 66 1.22 10.71 -4.00
CA SER A 66 2.48 10.52 -3.30
C SER A 66 3.38 11.73 -3.49
N THR A 67 4.12 12.14 -2.45
CA THR A 67 5.17 13.16 -2.57
C THR A 67 6.33 12.70 -3.47
N GLU A 68 6.46 11.41 -3.74
CA GLU A 68 7.38 10.89 -4.76
C GLU A 68 7.01 11.34 -6.18
N PHE A 69 5.72 11.44 -6.49
CA PHE A 69 5.23 11.74 -7.83
C PHE A 69 4.89 13.21 -8.02
N ASP A 70 4.36 13.82 -6.96
CA ASP A 70 4.02 15.23 -6.88
C ASP A 70 4.37 15.80 -5.50
N PRO A 71 5.55 16.40 -5.33
CA PRO A 71 5.97 17.00 -4.07
C PRO A 71 5.07 18.13 -3.57
N ALA A 72 4.24 18.71 -4.46
CA ALA A 72 3.32 19.80 -4.15
C ALA A 72 1.87 19.32 -3.93
N THR A 73 1.62 18.02 -3.88
CA THR A 73 0.28 17.48 -3.68
C THR A 73 -0.38 18.04 -2.42
N LYS A 74 -1.65 18.39 -2.51
CA LYS A 74 -2.44 18.90 -1.35
C LYS A 74 -2.77 17.80 -0.34
N HIS A 75 -2.86 16.55 -0.81
CA HIS A 75 -3.20 15.38 0.00
C HIS A 75 -2.14 14.30 -0.16
N PRO A 76 -0.98 14.42 0.54
CA PRO A 76 0.10 13.45 0.49
C PRO A 76 -0.27 12.18 1.28
N VAL A 77 -1.17 11.37 0.72
CA VAL A 77 -1.61 10.10 1.34
C VAL A 77 -0.51 9.04 1.36
N ILE A 78 0.50 9.22 0.50
CA ILE A 78 1.76 8.50 0.52
C ILE A 78 2.88 9.54 0.63
N ALA A 79 3.78 9.38 1.60
CA ALA A 79 4.82 10.35 1.89
C ALA A 79 6.06 9.69 2.51
N LEU A 80 7.16 10.45 2.60
CA LEU A 80 8.33 10.03 3.37
C LEU A 80 8.00 10.01 4.88
N ILE A 81 8.57 9.06 5.62
CA ILE A 81 8.40 8.95 7.09
C ILE A 81 8.79 10.25 7.81
N GLU A 82 9.74 11.00 7.27
CA GLU A 82 10.28 12.25 7.82
C GLU A 82 9.27 13.41 7.83
N GLU A 83 8.19 13.30 7.08
CA GLU A 83 7.12 14.30 7.02
C GLU A 83 6.05 14.07 8.11
N TRP A 84 6.25 13.08 9.00
CA TRP A 84 5.27 12.73 10.01
C TRP A 84 5.61 13.38 11.35
N GLN A 85 4.56 13.89 12.01
CA GLN A 85 4.70 14.38 13.38
C GLN A 85 5.06 13.22 14.32
N ASN A 86 6.07 13.44 15.17
CA ASN A 86 6.30 12.59 16.33
C ASN A 86 5.04 12.59 17.22
N ALA A 87 4.86 11.58 18.05
CA ALA A 87 3.75 11.48 19.00
C ALA A 87 3.63 12.69 19.97
N ASP A 88 4.67 13.52 20.07
CA ASP A 88 4.73 14.76 20.83
C ASP A 88 4.39 16.02 20.00
N GLY A 89 4.00 15.87 18.73
CA GLY A 89 3.69 16.97 17.82
C GLY A 89 4.91 17.66 17.19
N SER A 90 6.12 17.21 17.47
CA SER A 90 7.33 17.73 16.83
C SER A 90 7.52 17.15 15.44
N ILE A 91 7.88 17.99 14.45
CA ILE A 91 8.27 17.56 13.10
C ILE A 91 9.76 17.27 13.13
N GLN A 92 10.17 16.01 12.99
CA GLN A 92 11.56 15.70 12.64
C GLN A 92 11.80 16.17 11.20
N LYS A 93 12.23 17.41 11.03
CA LYS A 93 12.82 17.87 9.77
C LYS A 93 14.19 17.20 9.65
N ARG A 94 14.25 16.08 8.92
CA ARG A 94 15.52 15.67 8.34
C ARG A 94 15.71 16.50 7.08
N ASP A 95 16.92 17.05 6.97
CA ASP A 95 17.29 17.94 5.89
C ASP A 95 17.20 17.19 4.54
N ALA A 96 16.69 17.85 3.48
CA ALA A 96 16.59 17.29 2.13
C ALA A 96 17.94 16.82 1.53
N HIS A 97 19.04 17.06 2.24
CA HIS A 97 20.41 16.62 1.92
C HIS A 97 20.88 15.46 2.80
N SER A 98 20.07 14.96 3.76
CA SER A 98 20.46 13.75 4.48
C SER A 98 20.46 12.57 3.51
N ASP A 99 21.52 11.78 3.59
CA ASP A 99 21.82 10.63 2.72
C ASP A 99 20.54 9.80 2.42
N LEU A 100 20.04 9.92 1.18
CA LEU A 100 18.83 9.22 0.71
C LEU A 100 18.90 7.69 0.91
N GLY A 101 20.09 7.14 1.11
CA GLY A 101 20.31 5.75 1.49
C GLY A 101 19.84 5.40 2.90
N GLY A 102 19.90 6.35 3.85
CA GLY A 102 19.54 6.14 5.27
C GLY A 102 18.04 6.11 5.57
N THR A 103 17.18 6.53 4.64
CA THR A 103 15.72 6.58 4.83
C THR A 103 14.97 5.37 4.28
N MET A 104 15.68 4.47 3.59
CA MET A 104 15.08 3.28 3.01
C MET A 104 14.82 2.23 4.09
N ARG A 105 13.56 1.78 4.21
CA ARG A 105 13.25 0.59 4.98
C ARG A 105 13.73 -0.63 4.23
N LEU A 106 14.58 -1.41 4.86
CA LEU A 106 15.23 -2.59 4.30
C LEU A 106 15.13 -3.79 5.25
N GLY A 107 15.07 -4.98 4.67
CA GLY A 107 15.14 -6.22 5.42
C GLY A 107 13.82 -6.68 6.03
N ALA A 108 13.91 -7.67 6.90
CA ALA A 108 12.76 -8.29 7.53
C ALA A 108 12.24 -7.48 8.71
N GLN A 109 10.93 -7.26 8.74
CA GLN A 109 10.21 -6.62 9.86
C GLN A 109 8.94 -7.38 10.15
N SER A 110 8.55 -7.39 11.44
CA SER A 110 7.33 -8.06 11.90
C SER A 110 6.20 -7.06 12.08
N SER A 111 5.01 -7.50 11.72
CA SER A 111 3.78 -6.71 11.78
C SER A 111 2.67 -7.50 12.44
N ASP A 112 1.86 -6.82 13.24
CA ASP A 112 0.65 -7.36 13.84
C ASP A 112 -0.47 -7.33 12.79
N VAL A 113 -1.16 -8.47 12.62
CA VAL A 113 -2.25 -8.62 11.65
C VAL A 113 -3.59 -8.57 12.37
N LYS A 114 -4.51 -7.80 11.84
CA LYS A 114 -5.83 -7.60 12.43
C LYS A 114 -6.71 -8.84 12.26
N PRO A 115 -7.22 -9.43 13.36
CA PRO A 115 -8.12 -10.57 13.29
C PRO A 115 -9.37 -10.31 12.45
N GLY A 116 -9.85 -11.34 11.75
CA GLY A 116 -11.07 -11.29 10.93
C GLY A 116 -10.89 -10.56 9.59
N THR A 117 -9.66 -10.41 9.12
CA THR A 117 -9.31 -9.83 7.82
C THR A 117 -8.80 -10.93 6.87
N LEU A 118 -8.80 -10.67 5.57
CA LEU A 118 -8.19 -11.55 4.57
C LEU A 118 -6.70 -11.76 4.86
N ALA A 119 -6.00 -10.69 5.27
CA ALA A 119 -4.60 -10.81 5.68
C ALA A 119 -4.43 -11.79 6.85
N HIS A 120 -5.34 -11.79 7.81
CA HIS A 120 -5.31 -12.73 8.94
C HIS A 120 -5.57 -14.18 8.52
N GLU A 121 -6.43 -14.40 7.55
CA GLU A 121 -6.66 -15.75 6.97
C GLU A 121 -5.39 -16.31 6.30
N ILE A 122 -4.60 -15.42 5.66
CA ILE A 122 -3.38 -15.78 4.92
C ILE A 122 -2.18 -15.98 5.86
N TYR A 123 -2.02 -15.11 6.86
CA TYR A 123 -0.78 -14.99 7.64
C TYR A 123 -0.93 -15.37 9.13
N GLY A 124 -2.16 -15.39 9.68
CA GLY A 124 -2.38 -15.46 11.12
C GLY A 124 -2.12 -14.13 11.83
N ASP A 125 -1.83 -14.18 13.13
CA ASP A 125 -1.75 -12.99 14.00
C ASP A 125 -0.54 -12.09 13.71
N VAL A 126 0.56 -12.65 13.20
CA VAL A 126 1.83 -11.95 12.96
C VAL A 126 2.42 -12.38 11.64
N VAL A 127 2.89 -11.41 10.88
CA VAL A 127 3.63 -11.65 9.64
C VAL A 127 5.01 -11.00 9.72
N THR A 128 6.03 -11.70 9.21
CA THR A 128 7.39 -11.14 9.09
C THR A 128 7.79 -11.17 7.63
N GLU A 129 7.92 -9.98 7.03
CA GLU A 129 8.20 -9.80 5.61
C GLU A 129 9.34 -8.83 5.34
N ARG A 130 9.85 -8.84 4.11
CA ARG A 130 10.99 -8.02 3.69
C ARG A 130 10.53 -6.72 3.04
N HIS A 131 11.28 -5.65 3.30
CA HIS A 131 11.02 -4.30 2.83
C HIS A 131 12.13 -3.80 1.92
N ARG A 132 11.76 -2.93 0.96
CA ARG A 132 12.67 -2.14 0.12
C ARG A 132 11.92 -0.91 -0.41
N HIS A 133 11.66 0.05 0.47
CA HIS A 133 10.93 1.26 0.07
C HIS A 133 11.26 2.45 1.00
N ARG A 134 10.90 3.66 0.58
CA ARG A 134 11.09 4.92 1.33
C ARG A 134 9.76 5.56 1.69
N TYR A 135 8.78 5.48 0.79
CA TYR A 135 7.48 6.11 0.94
C TYR A 135 6.51 5.15 1.63
N GLU A 136 5.65 5.72 2.47
CA GLU A 136 4.70 4.99 3.33
C GLU A 136 3.31 5.59 3.22
N ALA A 137 2.28 4.82 3.56
CA ALA A 137 0.95 5.36 3.78
C ALA A 137 0.98 6.34 4.97
N ASN A 138 0.59 7.59 4.71
CA ASN A 138 0.66 8.68 5.69
C ASN A 138 -0.40 8.49 6.78
N VAL A 139 0.06 8.36 8.03
CA VAL A 139 -0.80 8.08 9.19
C VAL A 139 -1.91 9.11 9.38
N ASN A 140 -1.70 10.36 8.97
CA ASN A 140 -2.69 11.43 9.12
C ASN A 140 -3.96 11.22 8.28
N TYR A 141 -3.92 10.34 7.28
CA TYR A 141 -5.05 10.03 6.40
C TYR A 141 -5.71 8.68 6.71
N LEU A 142 -5.10 7.82 7.55
CA LEU A 142 -5.58 6.47 7.79
C LEU A 142 -7.01 6.44 8.35
N ASP A 143 -7.35 7.35 9.25
CA ASP A 143 -8.70 7.46 9.81
C ASP A 143 -9.74 7.78 8.74
N GLN A 144 -9.42 8.71 7.83
CA GLN A 144 -10.33 9.09 6.74
C GLN A 144 -10.49 7.94 5.74
N LEU A 145 -9.42 7.26 5.39
CA LEU A 145 -9.43 6.09 4.52
C LEU A 145 -10.23 4.94 5.14
N SER A 146 -10.05 4.70 6.44
CA SER A 146 -10.77 3.65 7.17
C SER A 146 -12.27 3.95 7.28
N ARG A 147 -12.66 5.20 7.53
CA ARG A 147 -14.08 5.62 7.51
C ARG A 147 -14.70 5.45 6.13
N ALA A 148 -13.92 5.59 5.06
CA ALA A 148 -14.37 5.35 3.69
C ALA A 148 -14.48 3.84 3.35
N GLY A 149 -13.97 2.94 4.23
CA GLY A 149 -14.09 1.49 4.10
C GLY A 149 -12.81 0.74 3.73
N LEU A 150 -11.65 1.42 3.62
CA LEU A 150 -10.36 0.75 3.47
C LEU A 150 -9.95 0.12 4.80
N VAL A 151 -9.66 -1.16 4.81
CA VAL A 151 -9.21 -1.85 6.02
C VAL A 151 -7.68 -1.81 6.08
N ILE A 152 -7.14 -1.26 7.17
CA ILE A 152 -5.73 -1.40 7.52
C ILE A 152 -5.63 -2.71 8.27
N SER A 153 -5.13 -3.74 7.61
CA SER A 153 -5.15 -5.13 8.12
C SER A 153 -3.83 -5.58 8.71
N ALA A 154 -2.74 -4.87 8.48
CA ALA A 154 -1.50 -5.11 9.22
C ALA A 154 -0.73 -3.81 9.46
N ILE A 155 -0.09 -3.73 10.62
CA ILE A 155 0.75 -2.60 11.04
C ILE A 155 2.06 -3.10 11.65
N THR A 156 3.16 -2.38 11.43
CA THR A 156 4.45 -2.74 12.05
C THR A 156 4.36 -2.72 13.58
N GLN A 157 5.07 -3.63 14.23
CA GLN A 157 5.04 -3.72 15.69
C GLN A 157 5.68 -2.50 16.37
N ARG A 158 6.73 -1.95 15.81
CA ARG A 158 7.50 -0.85 16.40
C ARG A 158 6.97 0.52 16.00
N GLU A 159 7.04 0.84 14.71
CA GLU A 159 6.79 2.19 14.20
C GLU A 159 5.30 2.46 13.92
N LYS A 160 4.45 1.42 14.02
CA LYS A 160 3.00 1.47 13.73
C LYS A 160 2.67 1.95 12.31
N LEU A 161 3.52 1.57 11.35
CA LEU A 161 3.34 1.86 9.93
C LEU A 161 2.38 0.88 9.27
N THR A 162 1.66 1.34 8.27
CA THR A 162 0.74 0.49 7.50
C THR A 162 1.50 -0.49 6.61
N GLU A 163 1.21 -1.77 6.76
CA GLU A 163 1.86 -2.84 6.01
C GLU A 163 0.95 -3.49 4.98
N ILE A 164 -0.33 -3.65 5.33
CA ILE A 164 -1.32 -4.26 4.46
C ILE A 164 -2.61 -3.44 4.51
N VAL A 165 -3.17 -3.18 3.35
CA VAL A 165 -4.51 -2.63 3.17
C VAL A 165 -5.36 -3.59 2.35
N GLU A 166 -6.65 -3.66 2.63
CA GLU A 166 -7.55 -4.54 1.90
C GLU A 166 -8.98 -3.99 1.86
N LEU A 167 -9.79 -4.56 0.99
CA LEU A 167 -11.25 -4.40 1.02
C LEU A 167 -11.90 -5.64 1.65
N PRO A 168 -12.92 -5.47 2.51
CA PRO A 168 -13.63 -6.59 3.09
C PRO A 168 -14.26 -7.49 2.02
N HIS A 169 -14.35 -8.80 2.28
CA HIS A 169 -15.03 -9.74 1.37
C HIS A 169 -16.48 -9.36 1.04
N SER A 170 -17.16 -8.69 1.96
CA SER A 170 -18.52 -8.14 1.71
C SER A 170 -18.56 -7.06 0.65
N VAL A 171 -17.41 -6.43 0.37
CA VAL A 171 -17.28 -5.33 -0.60
C VAL A 171 -16.59 -5.79 -1.89
N HIS A 172 -15.57 -6.64 -1.78
CA HIS A 172 -14.76 -7.08 -2.92
C HIS A 172 -14.30 -8.54 -2.72
N PRO A 173 -14.34 -9.40 -3.76
CA PRO A 173 -13.97 -10.82 -3.60
C PRO A 173 -12.53 -11.01 -3.13
N TRP A 174 -11.58 -10.22 -3.68
CA TRP A 174 -10.18 -10.26 -3.26
C TRP A 174 -9.47 -8.96 -3.68
N PHE A 175 -9.15 -8.08 -2.74
CA PHE A 175 -8.43 -6.83 -3.01
C PHE A 175 -7.46 -6.55 -1.88
N MET A 176 -6.17 -6.65 -2.17
CA MET A 176 -5.13 -6.47 -1.16
C MET A 176 -3.94 -5.67 -1.73
N GLY A 177 -3.44 -4.76 -0.91
CA GLY A 177 -2.16 -4.07 -1.12
C GLY A 177 -1.22 -4.37 0.03
N VAL A 178 0.04 -4.72 -0.27
CA VAL A 178 1.09 -5.00 0.71
C VAL A 178 2.30 -4.10 0.48
N GLN A 179 2.81 -3.45 1.53
CA GLN A 179 4.01 -2.60 1.44
C GLN A 179 5.29 -3.43 1.31
N VAL A 180 5.22 -4.65 1.72
CA VAL A 180 6.29 -5.64 1.70
C VAL A 180 6.54 -6.23 0.31
N HIS A 181 7.62 -7.01 0.20
CA HIS A 181 8.01 -7.72 -1.01
C HIS A 181 7.95 -9.24 -0.82
N PRO A 182 6.76 -9.87 -0.97
CA PRO A 182 6.58 -11.31 -0.78
C PRO A 182 7.41 -12.14 -1.77
N GLU A 183 7.72 -11.59 -2.93
CA GLU A 183 8.57 -12.24 -3.94
C GLU A 183 9.99 -12.54 -3.43
N PHE A 184 10.48 -11.81 -2.44
CA PHE A 184 11.81 -12.06 -1.86
C PHE A 184 11.86 -13.32 -0.99
N LYS A 185 10.71 -13.85 -0.60
CA LYS A 185 10.59 -15.07 0.21
C LYS A 185 9.94 -16.21 -0.54
N SER A 186 9.39 -15.95 -1.72
CA SER A 186 8.77 -16.97 -2.56
C SER A 186 9.82 -17.84 -3.23
N THR A 187 9.57 -19.16 -3.24
CA THR A 187 10.43 -20.12 -3.93
C THR A 187 9.59 -21.01 -4.86
N PRO A 188 10.18 -21.60 -5.91
CA PRO A 188 9.45 -22.51 -6.80
C PRO A 188 8.84 -23.74 -6.09
N TRP A 189 9.43 -24.17 -4.99
CA TRP A 189 9.05 -25.37 -4.25
C TRP A 189 8.02 -25.12 -3.16
N GLY A 190 8.00 -23.91 -2.61
CA GLY A 190 7.18 -23.60 -1.45
C GLY A 190 6.45 -22.28 -1.54
N GLY A 191 5.90 -21.89 -2.68
CA GLY A 191 5.29 -20.60 -2.97
C GLY A 191 4.84 -19.76 -1.75
N HIS A 192 4.96 -18.46 -1.84
CA HIS A 192 4.60 -17.56 -0.72
C HIS A 192 3.09 -17.66 -0.41
N PRO A 193 2.65 -17.65 0.87
CA PRO A 193 1.23 -17.75 1.23
C PRO A 193 0.33 -16.78 0.47
N LEU A 194 0.76 -15.53 0.31
CA LEU A 194 0.02 -14.51 -0.41
C LEU A 194 -0.21 -14.83 -1.90
N PHE A 195 0.73 -15.53 -2.55
CA PHE A 195 0.59 -15.93 -3.95
C PHE A 195 -0.21 -17.21 -4.15
N ARG A 196 -0.56 -17.88 -3.05
CA ARG A 196 -1.34 -19.13 -3.03
C ARG A 196 -2.78 -18.92 -2.60
N SER A 197 -3.10 -17.74 -2.07
CA SER A 197 -4.43 -17.38 -1.56
C SER A 197 -5.47 -17.09 -2.64
#